data_2723dbaa4c88925558b64346abfb3af1
#
_entry.id   2723dbaa4c88925558b64346abfb3af1
#
_cell.length_a   1.000
_cell.length_b   1.000
_cell.length_c   1.000
_cell.angle_alpha   90.00
_cell.angle_beta   90.00
_cell.angle_gamma   90.00
#
_symmetry.space_group_name_H-M   'P 1'
#
loop_
_entity.id
_entity.type
_entity.pdbx_description
1 polymer ?
#
loop_
_entity_poly.entity_id
_entity_poly.type
_entity_poly.pdbx_seq_one_letter_code
_entity_poly.pdbx_strand_id
1 'polypeptide(L)'
;MTFNKHDPFNQYRSGKTAKVVTEQELADQKAKREQSHQLEFCKWIKHTYPEIRFRSDMQAGQKRSGYMQNLVDILDPFSGWPDVSIWINRGSYCGLMIEMKRENSGAILKDGSLSKGKHVQNQHQVHEFLRGLGWKVEIAEGFEQAKKVLESYLRI
;
A
#
# COMPACT_ATOMS: atom_id res chain seq x y z
N MET A 1 -39.90 0.01 -43.46
CA MET A 1 -38.96 1.12 -43.11
C MET A 1 -37.57 0.64 -43.47
N THR A 2 -37.02 1.16 -44.57
CA THR A 2 -35.68 0.76 -45.08
C THR A 2 -34.61 1.54 -44.35
N PHE A 3 -33.71 0.82 -43.70
CA PHE A 3 -32.55 1.41 -43.00
C PHE A 3 -31.60 2.00 -44.04
N ASN A 4 -31.33 3.29 -43.96
CA ASN A 4 -30.42 4.01 -44.83
C ASN A 4 -28.97 3.72 -44.40
N LYS A 5 -28.20 2.99 -45.24
CA LYS A 5 -26.79 2.58 -44.99
C LYS A 5 -25.78 3.71 -45.07
N HIS A 6 -26.18 4.96 -45.31
CA HIS A 6 -25.30 6.12 -45.50
C HIS A 6 -25.59 7.27 -44.52
N ASP A 7 -25.87 6.94 -43.25
CA ASP A 7 -25.91 7.96 -42.18
C ASP A 7 -24.47 8.25 -41.73
N PRO A 8 -23.92 9.45 -42.01
CA PRO A 8 -22.56 9.83 -41.61
C PRO A 8 -22.36 9.89 -40.10
N PHE A 9 -23.43 9.84 -39.32
CA PHE A 9 -23.37 9.83 -37.83
C PHE A 9 -23.42 8.42 -37.24
N ASN A 10 -23.53 7.35 -38.04
CA ASN A 10 -23.60 5.97 -37.54
C ASN A 10 -22.30 5.54 -36.86
N GLN A 11 -21.16 6.14 -37.19
CA GLN A 11 -19.87 5.87 -36.55
C GLN A 11 -19.77 6.41 -35.09
N TYR A 12 -20.64 7.36 -34.70
CA TYR A 12 -20.70 7.87 -33.31
C TYR A 12 -21.68 7.11 -32.42
N ARG A 13 -22.43 6.14 -32.97
CA ARG A 13 -23.37 5.30 -32.20
C ARG A 13 -22.79 3.96 -31.75
N SER A 14 -21.53 3.65 -32.02
CA SER A 14 -20.83 2.56 -31.32
C SER A 14 -20.50 3.04 -29.90
N GLY A 15 -21.51 3.20 -29.09
CA GLY A 15 -21.36 3.38 -27.66
C GLY A 15 -20.58 2.17 -27.14
N LYS A 16 -19.30 2.35 -26.89
CA LYS A 16 -18.57 1.47 -25.97
C LYS A 16 -19.35 1.58 -24.67
N THR A 17 -20.22 0.60 -24.39
CA THR A 17 -20.81 0.46 -23.08
C THR A 17 -19.67 0.52 -22.09
N ALA A 18 -19.65 1.57 -21.26
CA ALA A 18 -18.65 1.69 -20.23
C ALA A 18 -18.70 0.39 -19.42
N LYS A 19 -17.61 -0.36 -19.42
CA LYS A 19 -17.53 -1.63 -18.70
C LYS A 19 -17.80 -1.30 -17.24
N VAL A 20 -18.88 -1.82 -16.68
CA VAL A 20 -19.18 -1.66 -15.26
C VAL A 20 -18.08 -2.40 -14.50
N VAL A 21 -17.19 -1.65 -13.86
CA VAL A 21 -16.10 -2.20 -13.06
C VAL A 21 -16.69 -2.70 -11.76
N THR A 22 -16.47 -3.95 -11.42
CA THR A 22 -16.95 -4.55 -10.17
C THR A 22 -16.18 -4.01 -8.97
N GLU A 23 -16.77 -4.08 -7.77
CA GLU A 23 -16.08 -3.70 -6.53
C GLU A 23 -14.78 -4.49 -6.34
N GLN A 24 -14.76 -5.77 -6.74
CA GLN A 24 -13.58 -6.61 -6.68
C GLN A 24 -12.48 -6.11 -7.65
N GLU A 25 -12.82 -5.76 -8.87
CA GLU A 25 -11.87 -5.21 -9.84
C GLU A 25 -11.28 -3.87 -9.36
N LEU A 26 -12.09 -3.03 -8.69
CA LEU A 26 -11.61 -1.79 -8.07
C LEU A 26 -10.66 -2.05 -6.90
N ALA A 27 -10.96 -3.04 -6.05
CA ALA A 27 -10.09 -3.44 -4.94
C ALA A 27 -8.75 -3.97 -5.46
N ASP A 28 -8.77 -4.82 -6.49
CA ASP A 28 -7.56 -5.37 -7.11
C ASP A 28 -6.70 -4.27 -7.76
N GLN A 29 -7.33 -3.27 -8.38
CA GLN A 29 -6.60 -2.12 -8.93
C GLN A 29 -5.95 -1.26 -7.84
N LYS A 30 -6.63 -1.07 -6.72
CA LYS A 30 -6.09 -0.33 -5.56
C LYS A 30 -4.87 -1.07 -4.98
N ALA A 31 -4.99 -2.38 -4.73
CA ALA A 31 -3.91 -3.21 -4.23
C ALA A 31 -2.68 -3.19 -5.15
N LYS A 32 -2.88 -3.29 -6.47
CA LYS A 32 -1.79 -3.20 -7.46
C LYS A 32 -1.05 -1.85 -7.42
N ARG A 33 -1.76 -0.74 -7.16
CA ARG A 33 -1.12 0.59 -7.04
C ARG A 33 -0.28 0.69 -5.78
N GLU A 34 -0.76 0.22 -4.64
CA GLU A 34 0.02 0.18 -3.39
C GLU A 34 1.29 -0.67 -3.57
N GLN A 35 1.17 -1.87 -4.12
CA GLN A 35 2.32 -2.73 -4.43
C GLN A 35 3.30 -2.09 -5.41
N SER A 36 2.84 -1.30 -6.38
CA SER A 36 3.71 -0.60 -7.32
C SER A 36 4.57 0.44 -6.60
N HIS A 37 4.00 1.26 -5.72
CA HIS A 37 4.74 2.24 -4.93
C HIS A 37 5.72 1.57 -3.95
N GLN A 38 5.30 0.48 -3.31
CA GLN A 38 6.14 -0.30 -2.41
C GLN A 38 7.35 -0.89 -3.15
N LEU A 39 7.15 -1.47 -4.33
CA LEU A 39 8.22 -2.02 -5.15
C LEU A 39 9.20 -0.93 -5.63
N GLU A 40 8.67 0.21 -6.05
CA GLU A 40 9.47 1.36 -6.47
C GLU A 40 10.34 1.88 -5.30
N PHE A 41 9.76 2.01 -4.13
CA PHE A 41 10.46 2.42 -2.91
C PHE A 41 11.57 1.43 -2.51
N CYS A 42 11.30 0.13 -2.56
CA CYS A 42 12.31 -0.89 -2.27
C CYS A 42 13.46 -0.88 -3.28
N LYS A 43 13.18 -0.69 -4.57
CA LYS A 43 14.21 -0.54 -5.61
C LYS A 43 15.06 0.71 -5.37
N TRP A 44 14.42 1.81 -5.03
CA TRP A 44 15.12 3.06 -4.74
C TRP A 44 16.02 2.93 -3.50
N ILE A 45 15.55 2.35 -2.38
CA ILE A 45 16.41 2.10 -1.22
C ILE A 45 17.63 1.27 -1.61
N LYS A 46 17.41 0.15 -2.30
CA LYS A 46 18.49 -0.76 -2.71
C LYS A 46 19.53 -0.08 -3.57
N HIS A 47 19.13 0.88 -4.40
CA HIS A 47 20.04 1.62 -5.28
C HIS A 47 20.74 2.76 -4.56
N THR A 48 20.01 3.54 -3.76
CA THR A 48 20.50 4.78 -3.14
C THR A 48 21.23 4.54 -1.83
N TYR A 49 20.83 3.51 -1.08
CA TYR A 49 21.37 3.16 0.24
C TYR A 49 21.67 1.66 0.32
N PRO A 50 22.63 1.13 -0.42
CA PRO A 50 22.90 -0.31 -0.52
C PRO A 50 23.31 -0.94 0.83
N GLU A 51 23.76 -0.14 1.79
CA GLU A 51 24.13 -0.55 3.15
C GLU A 51 22.90 -0.75 4.06
N ILE A 52 21.77 -0.14 3.75
CA ILE A 52 20.57 -0.25 4.58
C ILE A 52 19.95 -1.64 4.40
N ARG A 53 19.70 -2.31 5.53
CA ARG A 53 18.95 -3.56 5.55
C ARG A 53 17.47 -3.27 5.78
N PHE A 54 16.66 -3.77 4.89
CA PHE A 54 15.21 -3.67 4.98
C PHE A 54 14.53 -4.99 4.62
N ARG A 55 13.31 -5.14 5.08
CA ARG A 55 12.38 -6.20 4.66
C ARG A 55 11.10 -5.55 4.21
N SER A 56 10.52 -6.06 3.14
CA SER A 56 9.22 -5.65 2.65
C SER A 56 8.30 -6.86 2.59
N ASP A 57 7.10 -6.73 3.11
CA ASP A 57 6.09 -7.79 3.02
C ASP A 57 5.33 -7.68 1.70
N MET A 58 5.27 -8.80 0.97
CA MET A 58 4.59 -8.87 -0.33
C MET A 58 3.27 -9.64 -0.26
N GLN A 59 2.78 -9.96 0.93
CA GLN A 59 1.72 -10.96 1.08
C GLN A 59 0.29 -10.42 0.95
N ALA A 60 0.10 -9.10 0.90
CA ALA A 60 -1.23 -8.51 0.75
C ALA A 60 -1.87 -8.90 -0.59
N GLY A 61 -3.03 -9.53 -0.54
CA GLY A 61 -3.88 -9.81 -1.71
C GLY A 61 -3.54 -11.05 -2.54
N GLN A 62 -2.58 -11.89 -2.14
CA GLN A 62 -2.32 -13.16 -2.83
C GLN A 62 -3.35 -14.22 -2.42
N LYS A 63 -4.00 -14.84 -3.42
CA LYS A 63 -4.83 -16.05 -3.20
C LYS A 63 -3.92 -17.19 -2.82
N ARG A 64 -4.16 -17.80 -1.64
CA ARG A 64 -3.40 -18.92 -1.12
C ARG A 64 -4.23 -20.21 -1.16
N SER A 65 -3.58 -21.36 -1.28
CA SER A 65 -4.23 -22.64 -1.00
C SER A 65 -4.55 -22.75 0.49
N GLY A 66 -5.51 -23.61 0.86
CA GLY A 66 -5.87 -23.80 2.26
C GLY A 66 -4.66 -24.20 3.14
N TYR A 67 -3.76 -25.05 2.63
CA TYR A 67 -2.54 -25.40 3.31
C TYR A 67 -1.62 -24.18 3.55
N MET A 68 -1.40 -23.35 2.53
CA MET A 68 -0.57 -22.15 2.66
C MET A 68 -1.19 -21.12 3.59
N GLN A 69 -2.53 -21.02 3.62
CA GLN A 69 -3.20 -20.12 4.56
C GLN A 69 -2.99 -20.57 5.99
N ASN A 70 -3.18 -21.86 6.30
CA ASN A 70 -2.92 -22.40 7.64
C ASN A 70 -1.46 -22.17 8.09
N LEU A 71 -0.50 -22.33 7.16
CA LEU A 71 0.90 -22.09 7.46
C LEU A 71 1.17 -20.62 7.79
N VAL A 72 0.58 -19.71 7.04
CA VAL A 72 0.68 -18.26 7.32
C VAL A 72 0.04 -17.90 8.66
N ASP A 73 -1.14 -18.43 8.98
CA ASP A 73 -1.81 -18.17 10.26
C ASP A 73 -0.99 -18.62 11.47
N ILE A 74 -0.11 -19.61 11.30
CA ILE A 74 0.82 -20.06 12.34
C ILE A 74 2.09 -19.20 12.39
N LEU A 75 2.65 -18.85 11.23
CA LEU A 75 3.94 -18.16 11.13
C LEU A 75 3.83 -16.65 11.27
N ASP A 76 2.66 -16.08 10.92
CA ASP A 76 2.34 -14.66 10.99
C ASP A 76 0.91 -14.50 11.55
N PRO A 77 0.71 -14.77 12.84
CA PRO A 77 -0.62 -14.82 13.46
C PRO A 77 -1.24 -13.44 13.67
N PHE A 78 -0.48 -12.38 13.48
CA PHE A 78 -0.95 -11.01 13.70
C PHE A 78 -1.02 -10.25 12.38
N SER A 79 -2.19 -9.75 12.02
CA SER A 79 -2.38 -8.87 10.88
C SER A 79 -2.11 -7.40 11.25
N GLY A 80 -1.77 -6.58 10.25
CA GLY A 80 -1.62 -5.13 10.42
C GLY A 80 -0.18 -4.67 10.64
N TRP A 81 0.80 -5.53 10.37
CA TRP A 81 2.20 -5.13 10.32
C TRP A 81 2.44 -4.15 9.17
N PRO A 82 3.33 -3.15 9.37
CA PRO A 82 3.72 -2.24 8.30
C PRO A 82 4.41 -2.94 7.14
N ASP A 83 4.19 -2.44 5.93
CA ASP A 83 4.65 -3.04 4.67
C ASP A 83 6.18 -3.10 4.52
N VAL A 84 6.91 -2.14 5.11
CA VAL A 84 8.38 -2.05 5.01
C VAL A 84 9.00 -1.83 6.38
N SER A 85 9.96 -2.70 6.75
CA SER A 85 10.76 -2.60 7.97
C SER A 85 12.20 -2.26 7.60
N ILE A 86 12.77 -1.21 8.18
CA ILE A 86 14.13 -0.72 7.94
C ILE A 86 14.94 -0.83 9.22
N TRP A 87 16.01 -1.63 9.16
CA TRP A 87 16.80 -2.06 10.30
C TRP A 87 18.06 -1.20 10.45
N ILE A 88 17.87 0.03 10.88
CA ILE A 88 18.96 0.97 11.17
C ILE A 88 18.53 1.88 12.33
N ASN A 89 19.35 1.97 13.36
CA ASN A 89 19.08 2.83 14.51
C ASN A 89 19.32 4.30 14.15
N ARG A 90 18.43 5.18 14.59
CA ARG A 90 18.62 6.63 14.52
C ARG A 90 17.99 7.31 15.74
N GLY A 91 18.73 8.24 16.34
CA GLY A 91 18.31 8.86 17.59
C GLY A 91 17.96 7.82 18.66
N SER A 92 16.77 7.90 19.21
CA SER A 92 16.24 6.94 20.21
C SER A 92 15.51 5.74 19.59
N TYR A 93 15.40 5.67 18.26
CA TYR A 93 14.65 4.61 17.59
C TYR A 93 15.53 3.42 17.21
N CYS A 94 15.00 2.22 17.41
CA CYS A 94 15.66 0.97 17.02
C CYS A 94 15.55 0.65 15.53
N GLY A 95 14.66 1.33 14.81
CA GLY A 95 14.42 1.20 13.38
C GLY A 95 13.24 2.04 12.92
N LEU A 96 12.96 1.97 11.61
CA LEU A 96 11.83 2.63 10.96
C LEU A 96 10.91 1.58 10.33
N MET A 97 9.62 1.72 10.54
CA MET A 97 8.59 0.95 9.84
C MET A 97 7.69 1.90 9.07
N ILE A 98 7.35 1.53 7.83
CA ILE A 98 6.52 2.33 6.95
C ILE A 98 5.34 1.48 6.46
N GLU A 99 4.14 1.96 6.75
CA GLU A 99 2.91 1.47 6.15
C GLU A 99 2.71 2.22 4.83
N MET A 100 2.71 1.48 3.71
CA MET A 100 2.52 2.05 2.39
C MET A 100 1.04 2.13 2.04
N LYS A 101 0.61 3.28 1.55
CA LYS A 101 -0.73 3.48 1.02
C LYS A 101 -0.64 4.04 -0.39
N ARG A 102 -1.65 3.74 -1.22
CA ARG A 102 -1.79 4.44 -2.50
C ARG A 102 -2.04 5.93 -2.24
N GLU A 103 -1.65 6.76 -3.17
CA GLU A 103 -1.96 8.19 -3.12
C GLU A 103 -3.47 8.42 -2.99
N ASN A 104 -3.86 9.39 -2.15
CA ASN A 104 -5.25 9.69 -1.84
C ASN A 104 -6.04 8.46 -1.35
N SER A 105 -5.44 7.65 -0.51
CA SER A 105 -6.06 6.43 0.02
C SER A 105 -7.27 6.71 0.90
N GLY A 106 -7.28 7.88 1.56
CA GLY A 106 -8.21 8.25 2.61
C GLY A 106 -7.93 7.54 3.94
N ALA A 107 -6.77 6.91 4.10
CA ALA A 107 -6.32 6.36 5.38
C ALA A 107 -5.99 7.48 6.36
N ILE A 108 -5.40 8.56 5.86
CA ILE A 108 -5.17 9.81 6.58
C ILE A 108 -6.22 10.82 6.13
N LEU A 109 -6.98 11.38 7.06
CA LEU A 109 -7.99 12.38 6.79
C LEU A 109 -7.32 13.77 6.62
N LYS A 110 -8.09 14.73 6.10
CA LYS A 110 -7.59 16.11 5.83
C LYS A 110 -7.09 16.84 7.06
N ASP A 111 -7.58 16.47 8.25
CA ASP A 111 -7.14 17.00 9.55
C ASP A 111 -5.93 16.25 10.14
N GLY A 112 -5.37 15.30 9.40
CA GLY A 112 -4.24 14.47 9.82
C GLY A 112 -4.62 13.27 10.69
N SER A 113 -5.89 13.10 11.06
CA SER A 113 -6.36 11.95 11.82
C SER A 113 -6.49 10.69 10.95
N LEU A 114 -6.53 9.52 11.59
CA LEU A 114 -6.72 8.26 10.88
C LEU A 114 -8.20 7.97 10.62
N SER A 115 -8.47 7.37 9.49
CA SER A 115 -9.81 6.88 9.14
C SER A 115 -10.32 5.88 10.19
N LYS A 116 -11.63 5.93 10.48
CA LYS A 116 -12.31 5.02 11.42
C LYS A 116 -12.59 3.62 10.86
N GLY A 117 -12.14 3.31 9.65
CA GLY A 117 -12.30 1.98 9.06
C GLY A 117 -11.63 0.89 9.91
N LYS A 118 -12.33 -0.23 10.12
CA LYS A 118 -11.86 -1.34 10.99
C LYS A 118 -10.43 -1.80 10.64
N HIS A 119 -10.10 -1.89 9.37
CA HIS A 119 -8.77 -2.29 8.93
C HIS A 119 -7.69 -1.27 9.36
N VAL A 120 -7.96 0.03 9.19
CA VAL A 120 -7.05 1.11 9.60
C VAL A 120 -6.86 1.12 11.12
N GLN A 121 -7.92 0.85 11.88
CA GLN A 121 -7.85 0.78 13.34
C GLN A 121 -7.02 -0.42 13.84
N ASN A 122 -7.13 -1.58 13.17
CA ASN A 122 -6.29 -2.74 13.49
C ASN A 122 -4.81 -2.44 13.21
N GLN A 123 -4.48 -1.84 12.07
CA GLN A 123 -3.13 -1.39 11.75
C GLN A 123 -2.61 -0.40 12.79
N HIS A 124 -3.44 0.55 13.20
CA HIS A 124 -3.06 1.54 14.21
C HIS A 124 -2.66 0.89 15.55
N GLN A 125 -3.39 -0.14 16.01
CA GLN A 125 -3.03 -0.86 17.25
C GLN A 125 -1.63 -1.50 17.15
N VAL A 126 -1.30 -2.11 16.02
CA VAL A 126 0.02 -2.67 15.78
C VAL A 126 1.09 -1.57 15.73
N HIS A 127 0.77 -0.45 15.09
CA HIS A 127 1.69 0.71 15.03
C HIS A 127 1.99 1.26 16.43
N GLU A 128 0.98 1.41 17.31
CA GLU A 128 1.20 1.85 18.69
C GLU A 128 2.02 0.86 19.50
N PHE A 129 1.77 -0.43 19.34
CA PHE A 129 2.59 -1.47 19.94
C PHE A 129 4.06 -1.37 19.52
N LEU A 130 4.33 -1.21 18.24
CA LEU A 130 5.68 -1.05 17.69
C LEU A 130 6.37 0.24 18.18
N ARG A 131 5.63 1.34 18.29
CA ARG A 131 6.14 2.59 18.87
C ARG A 131 6.54 2.40 20.34
N GLY A 132 5.74 1.64 21.10
CA GLY A 132 6.06 1.26 22.47
C GLY A 132 7.34 0.43 22.61
N LEU A 133 7.72 -0.31 21.56
CA LEU A 133 8.98 -1.05 21.46
C LEU A 133 10.17 -0.21 20.96
N GLY A 134 9.98 1.09 20.74
CA GLY A 134 11.04 1.99 20.29
C GLY A 134 11.19 2.09 18.77
N TRP A 135 10.25 1.59 17.98
CA TRP A 135 10.26 1.79 16.54
C TRP A 135 9.66 3.14 16.16
N LYS A 136 10.24 3.81 15.16
CA LYS A 136 9.53 4.87 14.47
C LYS A 136 8.58 4.23 13.47
N VAL A 137 7.29 4.57 13.53
CA VAL A 137 6.27 4.01 12.63
C VAL A 137 5.53 5.14 11.95
N GLU A 138 5.56 5.13 10.61
CA GLU A 138 4.97 6.16 9.76
C GLU A 138 4.06 5.53 8.71
N ILE A 139 3.07 6.31 8.24
CA ILE A 139 2.23 5.96 7.10
C ILE A 139 2.66 6.84 5.93
N ALA A 140 2.85 6.26 4.75
CA ALA A 140 3.26 6.99 3.57
C ALA A 140 2.30 6.74 2.40
N GLU A 141 1.71 7.80 1.87
CA GLU A 141 0.88 7.75 0.66
C GLU A 141 1.76 7.95 -0.59
N GLY A 142 2.02 6.85 -1.27
CA GLY A 142 2.85 6.83 -2.47
C GLY A 142 4.36 6.84 -2.21
N PHE A 143 5.11 6.68 -3.30
CA PHE A 143 6.56 6.58 -3.30
C PHE A 143 7.26 7.83 -2.74
N GLU A 144 6.85 9.02 -3.19
CA GLU A 144 7.53 10.26 -2.81
C GLU A 144 7.42 10.57 -1.32
N GLN A 145 6.29 10.24 -0.70
CA GLN A 145 6.14 10.41 0.74
C GLN A 145 6.97 9.41 1.52
N ALA A 146 7.01 8.14 1.10
CA ALA A 146 7.85 7.11 1.72
C ALA A 146 9.34 7.50 1.67
N LYS A 147 9.79 8.02 0.53
CA LYS A 147 11.15 8.55 0.36
C LYS A 147 11.46 9.66 1.35
N LYS A 148 10.58 10.68 1.47
CA LYS A 148 10.75 11.78 2.43
C LYS A 148 10.79 11.29 3.87
N VAL A 149 9.97 10.30 4.22
CA VAL A 149 9.97 9.68 5.56
C VAL A 149 11.32 9.05 5.86
N LEU A 150 11.86 8.24 4.95
CA LEU A 150 13.17 7.62 5.13
C LEU A 150 14.29 8.67 5.20
N GLU A 151 14.34 9.62 4.29
CA GLU A 151 15.35 10.68 4.28
C GLU A 151 15.32 11.50 5.57
N SER A 152 14.13 11.84 6.09
CA SER A 152 13.96 12.51 7.39
C SER A 152 14.47 11.65 8.55
N TYR A 153 14.17 10.34 8.52
CA TYR A 153 14.63 9.40 9.52
C TYR A 153 16.15 9.27 9.56
N LEU A 154 16.79 9.23 8.40
CA LEU A 154 18.25 9.11 8.30
C LEU A 154 19.01 10.34 8.81
N ARG A 155 18.35 11.49 8.96
CA ARG A 155 18.92 12.75 9.47
C ARG A 155 18.81 12.93 10.99
N ILE A 156 18.03 12.06 11.67
CA ILE A 156 17.95 12.05 13.15
C ILE A 156 19.28 11.53 13.71
#